data_b7919842d33d74c981f416eb1178162d
#
_entry.id   b7919842d33d74c981f416eb1178162d
#
_cell.length_a   1.000
_cell.length_b   1.000
_cell.length_c   1.000
_cell.angle_alpha   90.00
_cell.angle_beta   90.00
_cell.angle_gamma   90.00
#
_symmetry.space_group_name_H-M   'P 1'
#
loop_
_entity.id
_entity.type
_entity.pdbx_description
1 polymer ?
#
loop_
_entity_poly.entity_id
_entity_poly.type
_entity_poly.pdbx_seq_one_letter_code
_entity_poly.pdbx_strand_id
1 'polypeptide(L)'
;MKPGLGVWIAVLAALLATGALAMKANAITISTAPITFPLTTLNGTDQTATTSGSTWQADGEGLLAPWHINVTSTDFDNGAGKTIAVSNFEIRLLDANIVVVTGPPSPKPTSTQTSFAPLSGTDLKIATATAAGGDNIYDLTPDFRLTVPAATYTGDYTATVTITIAAGP
;
A
#
# COMPACT_ATOMS: atom_id res chain seq x y z
N MET A 1 -36.24 -68.45 18.92
CA MET A 1 -35.47 -67.21 18.97
C MET A 1 -34.47 -67.22 17.82
N LYS A 2 -34.67 -66.36 16.78
CA LYS A 2 -33.78 -66.23 15.66
C LYS A 2 -32.98 -64.95 15.91
N PRO A 3 -31.63 -64.95 15.84
CA PRO A 3 -30.88 -63.72 15.90
C PRO A 3 -30.98 -62.97 14.59
N GLY A 4 -31.28 -61.69 14.66
CA GLY A 4 -31.42 -60.80 13.51
C GLY A 4 -30.09 -60.57 12.80
N LEU A 5 -30.17 -60.69 11.48
CA LEU A 5 -29.05 -60.39 10.59
C LEU A 5 -28.91 -58.86 10.51
N GLY A 6 -27.91 -58.32 11.18
CA GLY A 6 -27.54 -56.90 11.04
C GLY A 6 -26.88 -56.69 9.68
N VAL A 7 -27.53 -55.88 8.83
CA VAL A 7 -26.97 -55.44 7.57
C VAL A 7 -25.98 -54.30 7.88
N TRP A 8 -24.70 -54.56 7.76
CA TRP A 8 -23.67 -53.55 7.77
C TRP A 8 -23.59 -52.92 6.38
N ILE A 9 -24.16 -51.75 6.20
CA ILE A 9 -23.92 -50.94 5.00
C ILE A 9 -22.58 -50.25 5.18
N ALA A 10 -21.55 -50.84 4.59
CA ALA A 10 -20.27 -50.12 4.44
C ALA A 10 -20.45 -49.04 3.36
N VAL A 11 -20.67 -47.81 3.75
CA VAL A 11 -20.59 -46.67 2.83
C VAL A 11 -19.09 -46.46 2.58
N LEU A 12 -18.63 -47.02 1.47
CA LEU A 12 -17.32 -46.68 0.91
C LEU A 12 -17.41 -45.24 0.39
N ALA A 13 -17.11 -44.25 1.23
CA ALA A 13 -16.86 -42.89 0.77
C ALA A 13 -15.58 -42.93 -0.05
N ALA A 14 -15.71 -43.08 -1.36
CA ALA A 14 -14.64 -42.78 -2.28
C ALA A 14 -14.37 -41.31 -2.14
N LEU A 15 -13.34 -40.96 -1.33
CA LEU A 15 -12.77 -39.65 -1.32
C LEU A 15 -12.08 -39.45 -2.68
N LEU A 16 -12.82 -38.98 -3.65
CA LEU A 16 -12.27 -38.34 -4.83
C LEU A 16 -11.56 -37.12 -4.31
N ALA A 17 -10.27 -37.27 -3.99
CA ALA A 17 -9.34 -36.16 -3.92
C ALA A 17 -9.24 -35.62 -5.35
N THR A 18 -10.26 -34.85 -5.77
CA THR A 18 -10.04 -33.84 -6.78
C THR A 18 -9.00 -32.94 -6.15
N GLY A 19 -7.74 -33.15 -6.51
CA GLY A 19 -6.69 -32.19 -6.32
C GLY A 19 -7.15 -30.93 -7.07
N ALA A 20 -7.96 -30.11 -6.43
CA ALA A 20 -8.00 -28.72 -6.74
C ALA A 20 -6.55 -28.29 -6.51
N LEU A 21 -5.80 -28.17 -7.59
CA LEU A 21 -4.67 -27.27 -7.63
C LEU A 21 -5.30 -25.96 -7.16
N ALA A 22 -5.17 -25.68 -5.87
CA ALA A 22 -5.36 -24.35 -5.36
C ALA A 22 -4.30 -23.56 -6.13
N MET A 23 -4.67 -22.99 -7.28
CA MET A 23 -3.98 -21.86 -7.84
C MET A 23 -3.99 -20.88 -6.68
N LYS A 24 -2.86 -20.69 -6.01
CA LYS A 24 -2.63 -19.52 -5.21
C LYS A 24 -3.04 -18.39 -6.16
N ALA A 25 -4.19 -17.80 -5.95
CA ALA A 25 -4.45 -16.50 -6.51
C ALA A 25 -3.41 -15.63 -5.83
N ASN A 26 -2.27 -15.43 -6.49
CA ASN A 26 -1.22 -14.57 -6.00
C ASN A 26 -1.81 -13.17 -6.01
N ALA A 27 -2.40 -12.80 -4.88
CA ALA A 27 -2.89 -11.46 -4.66
C ALA A 27 -1.66 -10.61 -4.35
N ILE A 28 -1.44 -9.56 -5.14
CA ILE A 28 -0.45 -8.57 -4.77
C ILE A 28 -0.81 -7.97 -3.43
N THR A 29 0.17 -7.81 -2.54
CA THR A 29 -0.02 -7.20 -1.23
C THR A 29 0.95 -6.04 -1.04
N ILE A 30 0.58 -5.10 -0.15
CA ILE A 30 1.46 -4.01 0.27
C ILE A 30 1.42 -3.89 1.79
N SER A 31 2.59 -3.87 2.41
CA SER A 31 2.76 -3.58 3.82
C SER A 31 3.36 -2.19 3.99
N THR A 32 2.87 -1.44 4.96
CA THR A 32 3.26 -0.05 5.20
C THR A 32 3.44 0.19 6.69
N ALA A 33 4.10 1.30 7.06
CA ALA A 33 4.21 1.75 8.43
C ALA A 33 3.83 3.24 8.55
N PRO A 34 3.52 3.73 9.76
CA PRO A 34 3.14 5.12 9.98
C PRO A 34 4.18 6.11 9.48
N ILE A 35 3.70 7.26 8.98
CA ILE A 35 4.53 8.38 8.55
C ILE A 35 4.53 9.40 9.68
N THR A 36 5.71 9.85 10.11
CA THR A 36 5.85 10.86 11.14
C THR A 36 6.65 12.04 10.62
N PHE A 37 6.12 13.24 10.77
CA PHE A 37 6.82 14.48 10.47
C PHE A 37 7.59 14.99 11.70
N PRO A 38 8.70 15.70 11.49
CA PRO A 38 9.38 16.40 12.58
C PRO A 38 8.48 17.50 13.16
N LEU A 39 8.71 17.83 14.42
CA LEU A 39 8.02 18.94 15.08
C LEU A 39 8.28 20.25 14.32
N THR A 40 7.19 20.97 14.01
CA THR A 40 7.25 22.24 13.28
C THR A 40 6.93 23.40 14.22
N THR A 41 7.80 24.41 14.27
CA THR A 41 7.57 25.62 15.05
C THR A 41 6.79 26.63 14.23
N LEU A 42 5.62 27.05 14.73
CA LEU A 42 4.80 28.08 14.09
C LEU A 42 5.41 29.47 14.36
N ASN A 43 5.67 30.23 13.32
CA ASN A 43 6.30 31.56 13.39
C ASN A 43 5.51 32.65 12.63
N GLY A 44 4.24 32.33 12.26
CA GLY A 44 3.37 33.25 11.53
C GLY A 44 3.61 33.27 10.02
N THR A 45 4.46 32.37 9.51
CA THR A 45 4.62 32.12 8.06
C THR A 45 4.39 30.66 7.76
N ASP A 46 4.12 30.33 6.50
CA ASP A 46 3.99 28.93 6.06
C ASP A 46 5.30 28.19 6.35
N GLN A 47 5.19 27.01 6.92
CA GLN A 47 6.30 26.14 7.23
C GLN A 47 6.24 24.87 6.40
N THR A 48 7.38 24.37 5.93
CA THR A 48 7.44 23.11 5.18
C THR A 48 8.24 22.09 5.97
N ALA A 49 7.62 20.95 6.25
CA ALA A 49 8.26 19.79 6.81
C ALA A 49 8.38 18.71 5.74
N THR A 50 9.53 18.04 5.67
CA THR A 50 9.75 16.88 4.80
C THR A 50 10.17 15.68 5.62
N THR A 51 9.75 14.50 5.21
CA THR A 51 10.22 13.24 5.77
C THR A 51 10.32 12.20 4.67
N SER A 52 11.35 11.36 4.73
CA SER A 52 11.29 10.10 3.97
C SER A 52 10.34 9.18 4.70
N GLY A 53 9.42 8.60 3.95
CA GLY A 53 8.46 7.64 4.50
C GLY A 53 9.15 6.40 5.03
N SER A 54 8.42 5.63 5.81
CA SER A 54 8.78 4.26 6.08
C SER A 54 8.80 3.47 4.77
N THR A 55 9.62 2.44 4.72
CA THR A 55 9.64 1.51 3.60
C THR A 55 8.29 0.80 3.48
N TRP A 56 7.70 0.84 2.30
CA TRP A 56 6.55 0.03 1.93
C TRP A 56 7.04 -1.18 1.16
N GLN A 57 6.57 -2.35 1.52
CA GLN A 57 6.93 -3.56 0.81
C GLN A 57 5.75 -4.02 -0.05
N ALA A 58 5.95 -4.01 -1.36
CA ALA A 58 5.03 -4.57 -2.33
C ALA A 58 5.48 -5.99 -2.67
N ASP A 59 4.63 -6.97 -2.38
CA ASP A 59 4.85 -8.38 -2.68
C ASP A 59 3.96 -8.79 -3.86
N GLY A 60 4.58 -8.92 -5.01
CA GLY A 60 3.96 -9.39 -6.25
C GLY A 60 4.46 -10.77 -6.67
N GLU A 61 5.14 -11.50 -5.79
CA GLU A 61 5.76 -12.79 -6.10
C GLU A 61 4.75 -13.79 -6.67
N GLY A 62 5.00 -14.28 -7.86
CA GLY A 62 4.12 -15.18 -8.61
C GLY A 62 2.96 -14.47 -9.33
N LEU A 63 2.86 -13.14 -9.27
CA LEU A 63 1.87 -12.38 -10.01
C LEU A 63 2.38 -12.02 -11.41
N LEU A 64 2.00 -12.80 -12.42
CA LEU A 64 2.34 -12.55 -13.82
C LEU A 64 1.38 -11.55 -14.49
N ALA A 65 1.05 -10.47 -13.77
CA ALA A 65 0.14 -9.42 -14.24
C ALA A 65 0.70 -8.03 -13.90
N PRO A 66 0.39 -7.00 -14.70
CA PRO A 66 0.73 -5.62 -14.34
C PRO A 66 -0.03 -5.19 -13.07
N TRP A 67 0.53 -4.25 -12.33
CA TRP A 67 -0.12 -3.66 -11.16
C TRP A 67 0.29 -2.20 -10.96
N HIS A 68 -0.45 -1.52 -10.10
CA HIS A 68 -0.16 -0.13 -9.74
C HIS A 68 -0.46 0.14 -8.26
N ILE A 69 0.17 1.18 -7.73
CA ILE A 69 -0.07 1.69 -6.38
C ILE A 69 -0.73 3.06 -6.49
N ASN A 70 -1.85 3.20 -5.79
CA ASN A 70 -2.56 4.46 -5.60
C ASN A 70 -2.48 4.89 -4.14
N VAL A 71 -2.46 6.20 -3.92
CA VAL A 71 -2.45 6.81 -2.58
C VAL A 71 -3.52 7.89 -2.51
N THR A 72 -4.28 7.88 -1.41
CA THR A 72 -5.20 8.97 -1.03
C THR A 72 -4.90 9.40 0.40
N SER A 73 -5.38 10.57 0.79
CA SER A 73 -5.31 11.01 2.18
C SER A 73 -6.54 11.82 2.56
N THR A 74 -6.85 11.85 3.87
CA THR A 74 -7.78 12.81 4.45
C THR A 74 -7.06 14.11 4.78
N ASP A 75 -7.83 15.15 5.13
CA ASP A 75 -7.28 16.32 5.81
C ASP A 75 -6.63 15.90 7.13
N PHE A 76 -5.65 16.67 7.57
CA PHE A 76 -5.09 16.52 8.91
C PHE A 76 -6.05 17.20 9.93
N ASP A 77 -6.40 16.49 10.98
CA ASP A 77 -7.30 16.98 12.04
C ASP A 77 -6.59 16.91 13.40
N ASN A 78 -6.77 17.92 14.24
CA ASN A 78 -6.21 17.95 15.59
C ASN A 78 -7.18 17.45 16.67
N GLY A 79 -8.33 16.90 16.29
CA GLY A 79 -9.35 16.41 17.23
C GLY A 79 -10.14 17.52 17.94
N ALA A 80 -9.80 18.81 17.71
CA ALA A 80 -10.47 19.98 18.27
C ALA A 80 -11.13 20.86 17.19
N GLY A 81 -11.40 20.28 16.02
CA GLY A 81 -12.05 20.95 14.89
C GLY A 81 -11.16 21.92 14.13
N LYS A 82 -9.83 21.76 14.19
CA LYS A 82 -8.87 22.49 13.38
C LYS A 82 -8.21 21.54 12.39
N THR A 83 -8.16 21.94 11.13
CA THR A 83 -7.64 21.11 10.06
C THR A 83 -6.53 21.79 9.28
N ILE A 84 -5.64 20.97 8.68
CA ILE A 84 -4.75 21.35 7.58
C ILE A 84 -5.25 20.60 6.37
N ALA A 85 -5.58 21.33 5.30
CA ALA A 85 -6.13 20.72 4.10
C ALA A 85 -5.16 19.69 3.47
N VAL A 86 -5.68 18.60 2.99
CA VAL A 86 -4.91 17.52 2.35
C VAL A 86 -4.10 18.01 1.15
N SER A 87 -4.53 19.07 0.47
CA SER A 87 -3.78 19.69 -0.64
C SER A 87 -2.42 20.26 -0.24
N ASN A 88 -2.17 20.44 1.07
CA ASN A 88 -0.86 20.83 1.61
C ASN A 88 0.06 19.61 1.86
N PHE A 89 -0.43 18.43 1.64
CA PHE A 89 0.29 17.18 1.84
C PHE A 89 0.65 16.58 0.49
N GLU A 90 1.93 16.38 0.24
CA GLU A 90 2.46 15.95 -1.04
C GLU A 90 3.31 14.70 -0.88
N ILE A 91 3.33 13.89 -1.93
CA ILE A 91 4.13 12.67 -2.04
C ILE A 91 4.96 12.70 -3.31
N ARG A 92 6.15 12.10 -3.27
CA ARG A 92 6.90 11.67 -4.44
C ARG A 92 7.53 10.30 -4.18
N LEU A 93 7.81 9.58 -5.26
CA LEU A 93 8.57 8.34 -5.23
C LEU A 93 9.62 8.41 -6.34
N LEU A 94 10.89 8.40 -6.01
CA LEU A 94 11.97 8.34 -7.00
C LEU A 94 12.17 6.89 -7.46
N ASP A 95 12.51 6.66 -8.72
CA ASP A 95 12.83 5.31 -9.22
C ASP A 95 14.02 4.69 -8.49
N ALA A 96 14.94 5.51 -7.98
CA ALA A 96 16.05 5.07 -7.14
C ALA A 96 15.59 4.50 -5.77
N ASN A 97 14.42 4.93 -5.31
CA ASN A 97 13.82 4.51 -4.05
C ASN A 97 12.92 3.25 -4.20
N ILE A 98 12.94 2.63 -5.37
CA ILE A 98 12.30 1.33 -5.63
C ILE A 98 13.41 0.29 -5.73
N VAL A 99 13.54 -0.53 -4.70
CA VAL A 99 14.60 -1.53 -4.56
C VAL A 99 14.01 -2.92 -4.68
N VAL A 100 14.66 -3.79 -5.48
CA VAL A 100 14.28 -5.20 -5.58
C VAL A 100 14.80 -5.93 -4.36
N VAL A 101 13.93 -6.58 -3.61
CA VAL A 101 14.28 -7.41 -2.44
C VAL A 101 14.56 -8.85 -2.86
N THR A 102 13.70 -9.40 -3.72
CA THR A 102 13.85 -10.75 -4.27
C THR A 102 13.68 -10.73 -5.79
N GLY A 103 14.35 -11.63 -6.48
CA GLY A 103 14.24 -11.81 -7.92
C GLY A 103 15.24 -10.98 -8.74
N PRO A 104 15.07 -10.95 -10.07
CA PRO A 104 15.99 -10.26 -10.98
C PRO A 104 15.89 -8.73 -10.80
N PRO A 105 17.01 -8.00 -10.94
CA PRO A 105 17.03 -6.55 -10.72
C PRO A 105 16.27 -5.74 -11.79
N SER A 106 15.91 -6.36 -12.89
CA SER A 106 15.20 -5.73 -14.02
C SER A 106 14.41 -6.78 -14.81
N PRO A 107 13.21 -6.42 -15.34
CA PRO A 107 12.54 -5.13 -15.16
C PRO A 107 12.00 -4.96 -13.73
N LYS A 108 11.89 -3.72 -13.26
CA LYS A 108 11.29 -3.37 -11.96
C LYS A 108 10.16 -2.36 -12.14
N PRO A 109 9.31 -2.13 -11.11
CA PRO A 109 8.33 -1.06 -11.14
C PRO A 109 8.96 0.30 -11.39
N THR A 110 8.20 1.21 -11.97
CA THR A 110 8.59 2.59 -12.21
C THR A 110 7.68 3.55 -11.47
N SER A 111 8.24 4.65 -11.01
CA SER A 111 7.47 5.72 -10.42
C SER A 111 6.67 6.48 -11.48
N THR A 112 5.48 6.91 -11.11
CA THR A 112 4.66 7.88 -11.88
C THR A 112 4.69 9.27 -11.25
N GLN A 113 5.31 9.42 -10.06
CA GLN A 113 5.40 10.67 -9.28
C GLN A 113 6.83 10.91 -8.81
N THR A 114 7.72 11.30 -9.73
CA THR A 114 9.12 11.63 -9.41
C THR A 114 9.31 13.03 -8.83
N SER A 115 8.30 13.90 -8.94
CA SER A 115 8.22 15.19 -8.28
C SER A 115 7.13 15.17 -7.21
N PHE A 116 7.19 16.07 -6.24
CA PHE A 116 6.14 16.20 -5.24
C PHE A 116 4.81 16.55 -5.91
N ALA A 117 3.79 15.72 -5.63
CA ALA A 117 2.42 15.90 -6.10
C ALA A 117 1.47 15.93 -4.89
N PRO A 118 0.49 16.85 -4.89
CA PRO A 118 -0.44 16.97 -3.78
C PRO A 118 -1.34 15.74 -3.70
N LEU A 119 -1.55 15.26 -2.49
CA LEU A 119 -2.56 14.24 -2.19
C LEU A 119 -3.95 14.87 -2.15
N SER A 120 -4.95 14.03 -2.28
CA SER A 120 -6.36 14.42 -2.22
C SER A 120 -7.19 13.24 -1.73
N GLY A 121 -8.50 13.41 -1.63
CA GLY A 121 -9.43 12.31 -1.40
C GLY A 121 -9.65 11.40 -2.61
N THR A 122 -8.95 11.66 -3.73
CA THR A 122 -8.98 10.81 -4.94
C THR A 122 -7.64 10.13 -5.16
N ASP A 123 -7.66 8.99 -5.84
CA ASP A 123 -6.49 8.17 -6.10
C ASP A 123 -5.42 8.92 -6.88
N LEU A 124 -4.22 9.02 -6.31
CA LEU A 124 -3.00 9.44 -6.98
C LEU A 124 -2.16 8.20 -7.26
N LYS A 125 -1.96 7.87 -8.53
CA LYS A 125 -1.08 6.77 -8.93
C LYS A 125 0.39 7.18 -8.74
N ILE A 126 1.15 6.41 -7.96
CA ILE A 126 2.56 6.72 -7.64
C ILE A 126 3.56 5.73 -8.24
N ALA A 127 3.13 4.52 -8.54
CA ALA A 127 3.99 3.51 -9.16
C ALA A 127 3.18 2.56 -10.04
N THR A 128 3.83 2.01 -11.06
CA THR A 128 3.30 0.95 -11.91
C THR A 128 4.34 -0.12 -12.17
N ALA A 129 3.90 -1.35 -12.35
CA ALA A 129 4.71 -2.46 -12.82
C ALA A 129 4.08 -3.11 -14.03
N THR A 130 4.91 -3.53 -14.98
CA THR A 130 4.50 -4.45 -16.05
C THR A 130 4.40 -5.87 -15.51
N ALA A 131 3.78 -6.79 -16.25
CA ALA A 131 3.70 -8.19 -15.84
C ALA A 131 5.09 -8.80 -15.54
N ALA A 132 6.09 -8.51 -16.38
CA ALA A 132 7.45 -8.99 -16.17
C ALA A 132 8.19 -8.28 -15.04
N GLY A 133 7.83 -7.04 -14.74
CA GLY A 133 8.42 -6.24 -13.66
C GLY A 133 7.58 -6.24 -12.37
N GLY A 134 6.55 -7.06 -12.29
CA GLY A 134 5.66 -7.15 -11.14
C GLY A 134 5.82 -8.41 -10.30
N ASP A 135 6.55 -9.39 -10.81
CA ASP A 135 6.69 -10.73 -10.21
C ASP A 135 7.88 -10.82 -9.25
N ASN A 136 7.93 -9.94 -8.27
CA ASN A 136 9.00 -9.91 -7.27
C ASN A 136 8.52 -9.19 -6.00
N ILE A 137 9.41 -9.12 -5.00
CA ILE A 137 9.21 -8.29 -3.80
C ILE A 137 10.04 -7.02 -3.95
N TYR A 138 9.40 -5.89 -3.69
CA TYR A 138 10.00 -4.56 -3.81
C TYR A 138 9.83 -3.76 -2.53
N ASP A 139 10.90 -3.07 -2.14
CA ASP A 139 10.85 -2.02 -1.13
C ASP A 139 10.75 -0.66 -1.83
N LEU A 140 9.74 0.11 -1.43
CA LEU A 140 9.48 1.46 -1.92
C LEU A 140 9.61 2.44 -0.76
N THR A 141 10.43 3.47 -0.91
CA THR A 141 10.59 4.50 0.12
C THR A 141 10.16 5.86 -0.44
N PRO A 142 8.86 6.21 -0.33
CA PRO A 142 8.37 7.51 -0.78
C PRO A 142 8.85 8.62 0.15
N ASP A 143 8.99 9.82 -0.40
CA ASP A 143 9.20 11.05 0.36
C ASP A 143 7.87 11.79 0.50
N PHE A 144 7.67 12.40 1.66
CA PHE A 144 6.50 13.22 1.95
C PHE A 144 6.88 14.64 2.29
N ARG A 145 6.03 15.58 1.91
CA ARG A 145 6.14 16.99 2.23
C ARG A 145 4.81 17.53 2.73
N LEU A 146 4.83 18.18 3.88
CA LEU A 146 3.68 18.87 4.44
C LEU A 146 3.97 20.35 4.54
N THR A 147 3.13 21.18 3.93
CA THR A 147 3.11 22.61 4.16
C THR A 147 2.12 22.93 5.27
N VAL A 148 2.62 23.47 6.37
CA VAL A 148 1.81 23.93 7.51
C VAL A 148 1.52 25.41 7.32
N PRO A 149 0.28 25.84 7.04
CA PRO A 149 -0.07 27.23 6.80
C PRO A 149 0.21 28.13 8.03
N ALA A 150 0.53 29.38 7.78
CA ALA A 150 0.83 30.40 8.81
C ALA A 150 -0.27 30.54 9.87
N ALA A 151 -1.54 30.33 9.48
CA ALA A 151 -2.69 30.44 10.36
C ALA A 151 -3.04 29.14 11.09
N THR A 152 -2.17 28.12 11.04
CA THR A 152 -2.40 26.85 11.73
C THR A 152 -2.34 27.04 13.24
N TYR A 153 -3.27 26.41 13.94
CA TYR A 153 -3.26 26.39 15.41
C TYR A 153 -2.26 25.37 15.94
N THR A 154 -1.79 25.57 17.16
CA THR A 154 -0.92 24.60 17.82
C THR A 154 -1.71 23.32 18.15
N GLY A 155 -1.05 22.18 18.10
CA GLY A 155 -1.64 20.87 18.40
C GLY A 155 -1.00 19.75 17.61
N ASP A 156 -1.41 18.53 17.92
CA ASP A 156 -1.04 17.34 17.18
C ASP A 156 -2.07 17.11 16.07
N TYR A 157 -1.62 16.99 14.85
CA TYR A 157 -2.47 16.78 13.68
C TYR A 157 -2.23 15.39 13.11
N THR A 158 -3.33 14.69 12.82
CA THR A 158 -3.30 13.35 12.22
C THR A 158 -4.13 13.30 10.95
N ALA A 159 -3.71 12.50 9.99
CA ALA A 159 -4.44 12.20 8.78
C ALA A 159 -4.39 10.69 8.50
N THR A 160 -5.39 10.17 7.82
CA THR A 160 -5.38 8.78 7.32
C THR A 160 -4.87 8.78 5.88
N VAL A 161 -3.75 8.11 5.67
CA VAL A 161 -3.22 7.82 4.32
C VAL A 161 -3.67 6.41 3.95
N THR A 162 -4.38 6.30 2.84
CA THR A 162 -4.80 5.00 2.29
C THR A 162 -3.92 4.66 1.10
N ILE A 163 -3.26 3.51 1.16
CA ILE A 163 -2.43 2.98 0.09
C ILE A 163 -3.11 1.74 -0.46
N THR A 164 -3.37 1.74 -1.76
CA THR A 164 -4.01 0.64 -2.47
C THR A 164 -3.07 0.11 -3.53
N ILE A 165 -2.87 -1.20 -3.56
CA ILE A 165 -2.19 -1.88 -4.65
C ILE A 165 -3.22 -2.74 -5.38
N ALA A 166 -3.25 -2.65 -6.71
CA ALA A 166 -4.23 -3.35 -7.51
C ALA A 166 -3.59 -3.91 -8.79
N ALA A 167 -4.06 -5.09 -9.21
CA ALA A 167 -3.70 -5.65 -10.50
C ALA A 167 -4.36 -4.82 -11.62
N GLY A 168 -3.63 -4.66 -12.73
CA GLY A 168 -4.04 -3.87 -13.88
C GLY A 168 -3.09 -2.71 -14.17
N PRO A 169 -3.22 -2.11 -15.36
CA PRO A 169 -2.39 -0.98 -15.79
C PRO A 169 -2.71 0.33 -15.05
#